data_3503762df2859054c3fc94dc7c8713b7
#
_entry.id   3503762df2859054c3fc94dc7c8713b7
#
_cell.length_a   1.000
_cell.length_b   1.000
_cell.length_c   1.000
_cell.angle_alpha   90.00
_cell.angle_beta   90.00
_cell.angle_gamma   90.00
#
_symmetry.space_group_name_H-M   'P 1'
#
loop_
_entity.id
_entity.type
_entity.pdbx_description
1 polymer ?
#
loop_
_entity_poly.entity_id
_entity_poly.type
_entity_poly.pdbx_seq_one_letter_code
_entity_poly.pdbx_strand_id
1 'polypeptide(L)'
;MATDQFGQSIAAPVPDFTGLEISYLTKSFPGKRGQEYVALENVDLHIRRGEFVSLIGHSGCGKSTLLSILAGLELPSKGSVTLDGSPITSPGPERAVVFQNYSLLPWLTVEQNVAEAVEAACPKLEPLVQMGRVQTFLRAVGLWAHKDKRPHEISGGMKQRVAIARAFAIHPRVMLLDEPFGALDALTRASLQDKLNELWQGDVTEPVRGPHETANSSAIETVVMVTHDIDEAIYLSDRIVVMTNGPRAGVQEIIDVPFARPRSRAELAGSLEYAQLKSRLVYLLTEVLAVKDVH
;
A
#
# COMPACT_ATOMS: atom_id res chain seq x y z
N MET A 1 15.04 24.52 22.64
CA MET A 1 15.36 25.09 21.31
C MET A 1 16.81 25.52 21.38
N ALA A 2 17.65 24.91 20.54
CA ALA A 2 19.03 25.35 20.42
C ALA A 2 19.08 26.52 19.43
N THR A 3 19.72 27.63 19.83
CA THR A 3 19.97 28.79 18.98
C THR A 3 21.47 28.86 18.69
N ASP A 4 21.84 29.30 17.49
CA ASP A 4 23.23 29.55 17.14
C ASP A 4 23.76 30.80 17.87
N GLN A 5 25.06 31.05 17.73
CA GLN A 5 25.71 32.19 18.36
C GLN A 5 25.24 33.56 17.83
N PHE A 6 24.31 33.60 16.88
CA PHE A 6 23.67 34.79 16.30
C PHE A 6 22.17 34.86 16.62
N GLY A 7 21.64 33.96 17.51
CA GLY A 7 20.22 33.97 17.94
C GLY A 7 19.24 33.41 16.89
N GLN A 8 19.71 32.76 15.84
CA GLN A 8 18.85 32.09 14.87
C GLN A 8 18.50 30.69 15.38
N SER A 9 17.21 30.32 15.29
CA SER A 9 16.74 28.98 15.61
C SER A 9 17.40 27.97 14.66
N ILE A 10 18.25 27.11 15.21
CA ILE A 10 18.80 25.99 14.46
C ILE A 10 17.63 25.03 14.28
N ALA A 11 17.04 25.00 13.07
CA ALA A 11 16.18 23.91 12.68
C ALA A 11 16.98 22.61 12.83
N ALA A 12 16.42 21.63 13.55
CA ALA A 12 17.03 20.31 13.61
C ALA A 12 17.27 19.83 12.18
N PRO A 13 18.42 19.20 11.89
CA PRO A 13 18.67 18.65 10.56
C PRO A 13 17.50 17.74 10.21
N VAL A 14 16.79 18.06 9.12
CA VAL A 14 15.78 17.18 8.55
C VAL A 14 16.55 15.89 8.24
N PRO A 15 16.16 14.74 8.82
CA PRO A 15 16.83 13.50 8.53
C PRO A 15 16.78 13.27 7.02
N ASP A 16 17.91 12.87 6.45
CA ASP A 16 18.11 12.62 5.01
C ASP A 16 17.30 11.40 4.50
N PHE A 17 16.21 11.08 5.24
CA PHE A 17 15.34 9.94 5.01
C PHE A 17 14.14 10.39 4.16
N THR A 18 14.07 9.82 2.95
CA THR A 18 12.92 9.95 2.05
C THR A 18 12.08 8.67 2.09
N GLY A 19 10.79 8.80 2.35
CA GLY A 19 9.84 7.70 2.43
C GLY A 19 8.85 7.84 3.59
N LEU A 20 8.28 6.71 4.03
CA LEU A 20 7.37 6.65 5.18
C LEU A 20 8.16 6.33 6.46
N GLU A 21 8.01 7.15 7.47
CA GLU A 21 8.57 6.93 8.80
C GLU A 21 7.46 6.81 9.83
N ILE A 22 7.49 5.74 10.59
CA ILE A 22 6.57 5.41 11.67
C ILE A 22 7.41 5.33 12.94
N SER A 23 7.15 6.20 13.92
CA SER A 23 7.98 6.32 15.12
C SER A 23 7.13 6.16 16.38
N TYR A 24 7.42 5.12 17.18
CA TYR A 24 6.77 4.82 18.47
C TYR A 24 5.25 4.83 18.40
N LEU A 25 4.70 4.37 17.28
CA LEU A 25 3.27 4.46 17.00
C LEU A 25 2.48 3.52 17.90
N THR A 26 1.52 4.09 18.62
CA THR A 26 0.53 3.35 19.39
C THR A 26 -0.87 3.80 18.96
N LYS A 27 -1.76 2.85 18.74
CA LYS A 27 -3.17 3.10 18.45
C LYS A 27 -4.06 2.36 19.41
N SER A 28 -4.92 3.09 20.09
CA SER A 28 -5.96 2.55 20.95
C SER A 28 -7.35 3.03 20.54
N PHE A 29 -8.34 2.26 20.89
CA PHE A 29 -9.75 2.53 20.65
C PHE A 29 -10.52 2.43 21.98
N PRO A 30 -11.64 3.16 22.12
CA PRO A 30 -12.55 2.98 23.23
C PRO A 30 -13.10 1.54 23.25
N GLY A 31 -12.84 0.80 24.32
CA GLY A 31 -13.31 -0.55 24.51
C GLY A 31 -14.62 -0.61 25.31
N LYS A 32 -15.14 -1.84 25.49
CA LYS A 32 -16.34 -2.07 26.30
C LYS A 32 -16.06 -1.75 27.78
N ARG A 33 -17.06 -1.18 28.50
CA ARG A 33 -17.00 -0.84 29.94
C ARG A 33 -15.92 0.19 30.32
N GLY A 34 -15.53 1.10 29.41
CA GLY A 34 -14.53 2.13 29.71
C GLY A 34 -13.07 1.62 29.69
N GLN A 35 -12.82 0.38 29.33
CA GLN A 35 -11.45 -0.12 29.08
C GLN A 35 -10.97 0.34 27.73
N GLU A 36 -9.67 0.61 27.64
CA GLU A 36 -9.01 0.95 26.37
C GLU A 36 -8.55 -0.33 25.66
N TYR A 37 -8.89 -0.48 24.39
CA TYR A 37 -8.38 -1.55 23.53
C TYR A 37 -7.18 -1.03 22.74
N VAL A 38 -5.98 -1.49 23.07
CA VAL A 38 -4.75 -1.14 22.36
C VAL A 38 -4.59 -2.10 21.18
N ALA A 39 -4.79 -1.61 19.96
CA ALA A 39 -4.65 -2.40 18.74
C ALA A 39 -3.18 -2.52 18.31
N LEU A 40 -2.44 -1.40 18.31
CA LEU A 40 -1.02 -1.32 17.96
C LEU A 40 -0.26 -0.70 19.11
N GLU A 41 0.93 -1.21 19.40
CA GLU A 41 1.79 -0.69 20.46
C GLU A 41 3.24 -0.61 20.01
N ASN A 42 3.81 0.59 20.14
CA ASN A 42 5.21 0.88 19.90
C ASN A 42 5.73 0.35 18.56
N VAL A 43 5.00 0.66 17.48
CA VAL A 43 5.40 0.29 16.12
C VAL A 43 6.44 1.28 15.62
N ASP A 44 7.63 0.77 15.27
CA ASP A 44 8.70 1.52 14.61
C ASP A 44 8.99 0.86 13.27
N LEU A 45 8.87 1.63 12.19
CA LEU A 45 9.09 1.10 10.84
C LEU A 45 9.48 2.22 9.87
N HIS A 46 10.54 1.98 9.11
CA HIS A 46 10.98 2.84 8.01
C HIS A 46 10.76 2.14 6.69
N ILE A 47 10.01 2.77 5.78
CA ILE A 47 9.77 2.30 4.42
C ILE A 47 10.40 3.31 3.46
N ARG A 48 11.41 2.87 2.73
CA ARG A 48 12.15 3.72 1.81
C ARG A 48 11.31 4.10 0.60
N ARG A 49 11.62 5.23 0.02
CA ARG A 49 11.07 5.61 -1.28
C ARG A 49 11.45 4.56 -2.33
N GLY A 50 10.49 4.13 -3.13
CA GLY A 50 10.70 3.11 -4.15
C GLY A 50 10.63 1.67 -3.65
N GLU A 51 10.28 1.44 -2.39
CA GLU A 51 10.17 0.12 -1.79
C GLU A 51 8.75 -0.45 -1.90
N PHE A 52 8.65 -1.74 -2.17
CA PHE A 52 7.41 -2.49 -2.01
C PHE A 52 7.49 -3.30 -0.71
N VAL A 53 6.68 -2.98 0.28
CA VAL A 53 6.66 -3.63 1.59
C VAL A 53 5.34 -4.34 1.82
N SER A 54 5.39 -5.63 2.21
CA SER A 54 4.20 -6.36 2.67
C SER A 54 4.16 -6.45 4.19
N LEU A 55 2.99 -6.18 4.75
CA LEU A 55 2.64 -6.41 6.16
C LEU A 55 1.91 -7.75 6.26
N ILE A 56 2.47 -8.72 6.97
CA ILE A 56 1.85 -10.03 7.20
C ILE A 56 1.65 -10.28 8.70
N GLY A 57 0.69 -11.12 9.03
CA GLY A 57 0.37 -11.47 10.43
C GLY A 57 -1.06 -12.01 10.52
N HIS A 58 -1.45 -12.51 11.70
CA HIS A 58 -2.77 -13.08 11.92
C HIS A 58 -3.90 -12.07 11.72
N SER A 59 -5.10 -12.58 11.47
CA SER A 59 -6.29 -11.75 11.40
C SER A 59 -6.51 -10.99 12.72
N GLY A 60 -6.83 -9.70 12.63
CA GLY A 60 -7.05 -8.86 13.81
C GLY A 60 -5.78 -8.31 14.49
N CYS A 61 -4.57 -8.57 13.98
CA CYS A 61 -3.33 -8.03 14.55
C CYS A 61 -3.05 -6.54 14.20
N GLY A 62 -4.02 -5.80 13.66
CA GLY A 62 -3.87 -4.36 13.46
C GLY A 62 -3.29 -3.91 12.12
N LYS A 63 -3.05 -4.80 11.14
CA LYS A 63 -2.50 -4.44 9.81
C LYS A 63 -3.32 -3.37 9.08
N SER A 64 -4.63 -3.58 8.97
CA SER A 64 -5.53 -2.60 8.35
C SER A 64 -5.65 -1.32 9.17
N THR A 65 -5.49 -1.39 10.50
CA THR A 65 -5.40 -0.19 11.36
C THR A 65 -4.13 0.61 11.04
N LEU A 66 -3.00 -0.06 10.92
CA LEU A 66 -1.74 0.59 10.53
C LEU A 66 -1.87 1.22 9.13
N LEU A 67 -2.44 0.48 8.17
CA LEU A 67 -2.69 0.99 6.82
C LEU A 67 -3.60 2.23 6.83
N SER A 68 -4.66 2.24 7.67
CA SER A 68 -5.56 3.39 7.82
C SER A 68 -4.85 4.62 8.40
N ILE A 69 -3.89 4.41 9.29
CA ILE A 69 -3.07 5.51 9.83
C ILE A 69 -2.11 6.04 8.74
N LEU A 70 -1.48 5.16 7.96
CA LEU A 70 -0.64 5.56 6.82
C LEU A 70 -1.43 6.33 5.76
N ALA A 71 -2.71 5.99 5.58
CA ALA A 71 -3.61 6.72 4.70
C ALA A 71 -4.04 8.09 5.23
N GLY A 72 -3.85 8.35 6.54
CA GLY A 72 -4.36 9.53 7.22
C GLY A 72 -5.87 9.48 7.52
N LEU A 73 -6.49 8.29 7.42
CA LEU A 73 -7.90 8.05 7.76
C LEU A 73 -8.10 7.92 9.27
N GLU A 74 -7.05 7.50 9.97
CA GLU A 74 -6.98 7.38 11.42
C GLU A 74 -5.74 8.09 11.94
N LEU A 75 -5.81 8.67 13.12
CA LEU A 75 -4.65 9.26 13.79
C LEU A 75 -4.07 8.29 14.81
N PRO A 76 -2.75 8.25 15.00
CA PRO A 76 -2.15 7.50 16.09
C PRO A 76 -2.58 8.10 17.46
N SER A 77 -2.69 7.26 18.48
CA SER A 77 -2.92 7.72 19.86
C SER A 77 -1.64 8.25 20.50
N LYS A 78 -0.49 7.71 20.11
CA LYS A 78 0.87 8.17 20.48
C LYS A 78 1.83 7.91 19.33
N GLY A 79 2.97 8.59 19.35
CA GLY A 79 3.96 8.51 18.29
C GLY A 79 3.58 9.35 17.09
N SER A 80 4.23 9.11 15.95
CA SER A 80 4.04 9.90 14.74
C SER A 80 4.21 9.06 13.47
N VAL A 81 3.61 9.54 12.38
CA VAL A 81 3.83 9.03 11.03
C VAL A 81 4.13 10.20 10.12
N THR A 82 5.18 10.08 9.32
CA THR A 82 5.57 11.11 8.36
C THR A 82 5.79 10.52 6.97
N LEU A 83 5.55 11.33 5.94
CA LEU A 83 5.95 11.07 4.57
C LEU A 83 6.96 12.15 4.15
N ASP A 84 8.19 11.76 3.86
CA ASP A 84 9.34 12.65 3.58
C ASP A 84 9.45 13.79 4.62
N GLY A 85 9.38 13.43 5.90
CA GLY A 85 9.47 14.36 7.02
C GLY A 85 8.19 15.18 7.29
N SER A 86 7.19 15.13 6.41
CA SER A 86 5.91 15.83 6.59
C SER A 86 4.92 14.95 7.36
N PRO A 87 4.34 15.43 8.50
CA PRO A 87 3.38 14.65 9.28
C PRO A 87 2.13 14.26 8.49
N ILE A 88 1.70 13.01 8.62
CA ILE A 88 0.42 12.53 8.09
C ILE A 88 -0.67 12.78 9.13
N THR A 89 -1.53 13.75 8.87
CA THR A 89 -2.62 14.16 9.78
C THR A 89 -4.01 14.05 9.17
N SER A 90 -4.09 13.84 7.85
CA SER A 90 -5.34 13.71 7.10
C SER A 90 -5.10 12.96 5.79
N PRO A 91 -6.14 12.44 5.11
CA PRO A 91 -6.01 11.91 3.76
C PRO A 91 -5.46 12.96 2.78
N GLY A 92 -4.69 12.51 1.79
CA GLY A 92 -4.12 13.38 0.76
C GLY A 92 -3.94 12.65 -0.58
N PRO A 93 -3.90 13.39 -1.71
CA PRO A 93 -3.80 12.80 -3.05
C PRO A 93 -2.47 12.09 -3.32
N GLU A 94 -1.45 12.36 -2.50
CA GLU A 94 -0.15 11.68 -2.56
C GLU A 94 -0.20 10.24 -2.04
N ARG A 95 -1.32 9.81 -1.46
CA ARG A 95 -1.55 8.46 -0.93
C ARG A 95 -2.84 7.87 -1.48
N ALA A 96 -2.74 6.81 -2.27
CA ALA A 96 -3.91 6.07 -2.76
C ALA A 96 -4.16 4.83 -1.91
N VAL A 97 -5.42 4.52 -1.66
CA VAL A 97 -5.83 3.31 -0.93
C VAL A 97 -6.67 2.41 -1.83
N VAL A 98 -6.31 1.14 -1.91
CA VAL A 98 -7.14 0.08 -2.48
C VAL A 98 -7.67 -0.76 -1.33
N PHE A 99 -8.96 -0.63 -1.04
CA PHE A 99 -9.63 -1.36 0.04
C PHE A 99 -10.05 -2.76 -0.40
N GLN A 100 -10.16 -3.68 0.56
CA GLN A 100 -10.61 -5.05 0.35
C GLN A 100 -12.01 -5.13 -0.33
N ASN A 101 -12.89 -4.19 -0.04
CA ASN A 101 -14.26 -4.12 -0.60
C ASN A 101 -14.36 -3.29 -1.89
N TYR A 102 -13.21 -3.00 -2.55
CA TYR A 102 -13.08 -2.22 -3.79
C TYR A 102 -13.51 -0.75 -3.71
N SER A 103 -14.43 -0.39 -2.84
CA SER A 103 -14.98 0.97 -2.63
C SER A 103 -15.33 1.70 -3.94
N LEU A 104 -15.93 0.99 -4.90
CA LEU A 104 -16.42 1.57 -6.13
C LEU A 104 -17.74 2.30 -5.90
N LEU A 105 -17.94 3.41 -6.59
CA LEU A 105 -19.18 4.17 -6.56
C LEU A 105 -20.23 3.43 -7.43
N PRO A 106 -21.29 2.85 -6.85
CA PRO A 106 -22.18 1.92 -7.57
C PRO A 106 -23.05 2.58 -8.63
N TRP A 107 -23.22 3.89 -8.57
CA TRP A 107 -23.98 4.68 -9.54
C TRP A 107 -23.15 5.16 -10.73
N LEU A 108 -21.82 5.05 -10.68
CA LEU A 108 -20.89 5.42 -11.73
C LEU A 108 -20.49 4.20 -12.57
N THR A 109 -20.16 4.45 -13.86
CA THR A 109 -19.56 3.42 -14.72
C THR A 109 -18.12 3.13 -14.32
N VAL A 110 -17.51 2.12 -14.93
CA VAL A 110 -16.08 1.78 -14.76
C VAL A 110 -15.21 3.01 -15.11
N GLU A 111 -15.46 3.66 -16.24
CA GLU A 111 -14.73 4.86 -16.66
C GLU A 111 -14.92 6.02 -15.68
N GLN A 112 -16.17 6.28 -15.30
CA GLN A 112 -16.49 7.35 -14.36
C GLN A 112 -15.89 7.13 -12.97
N ASN A 113 -15.78 5.88 -12.48
CA ASN A 113 -15.12 5.59 -11.21
C ASN A 113 -13.63 5.97 -11.21
N VAL A 114 -12.95 5.82 -12.34
CA VAL A 114 -11.55 6.22 -12.47
C VAL A 114 -11.45 7.73 -12.72
N ALA A 115 -12.32 8.29 -13.56
CA ALA A 115 -12.35 9.72 -13.87
C ALA A 115 -12.57 10.59 -12.64
N GLU A 116 -13.52 10.21 -11.78
CA GLU A 116 -13.82 10.91 -10.52
C GLU A 116 -12.58 11.04 -9.63
N ALA A 117 -11.79 9.96 -9.52
CA ALA A 117 -10.57 10.00 -8.74
C ALA A 117 -9.49 10.91 -9.35
N VAL A 118 -9.34 10.87 -10.67
CA VAL A 118 -8.38 11.72 -11.38
C VAL A 118 -8.77 13.21 -11.26
N GLU A 119 -10.04 13.52 -11.43
CA GLU A 119 -10.57 14.89 -11.30
C GLU A 119 -10.37 15.44 -9.88
N ALA A 120 -10.71 14.64 -8.87
CA ALA A 120 -10.55 15.02 -7.46
C ALA A 120 -9.09 15.20 -7.04
N ALA A 121 -8.19 14.30 -7.46
CA ALA A 121 -6.79 14.33 -7.06
C ALA A 121 -5.94 15.29 -7.91
N CYS A 122 -6.30 15.51 -9.16
CA CYS A 122 -5.52 16.27 -10.14
C CYS A 122 -6.34 17.39 -10.80
N PRO A 123 -6.99 18.32 -10.04
CA PRO A 123 -7.92 19.32 -10.58
C PRO A 123 -7.24 20.35 -11.49
N LYS A 124 -5.92 20.44 -11.48
CA LYS A 124 -5.15 21.37 -12.32
C LYS A 124 -4.75 20.79 -13.67
N LEU A 125 -5.00 19.50 -13.91
CA LEU A 125 -4.69 18.89 -15.20
C LEU A 125 -5.76 19.29 -16.24
N GLU A 126 -5.31 19.50 -17.46
CA GLU A 126 -6.21 19.72 -18.60
C GLU A 126 -7.15 18.53 -18.79
N PRO A 127 -8.44 18.74 -19.13
CA PRO A 127 -9.42 17.67 -19.26
C PRO A 127 -9.00 16.55 -20.24
N LEU A 128 -8.27 16.91 -21.31
CA LEU A 128 -7.75 15.91 -22.26
C LEU A 128 -6.69 15.01 -21.64
N VAL A 129 -5.83 15.55 -20.75
CA VAL A 129 -4.82 14.78 -20.01
C VAL A 129 -5.49 13.86 -19.01
N GLN A 130 -6.48 14.35 -18.26
CA GLN A 130 -7.27 13.54 -17.33
C GLN A 130 -7.91 12.34 -18.03
N MET A 131 -8.58 12.59 -19.17
CA MET A 131 -9.19 11.53 -19.98
C MET A 131 -8.15 10.55 -20.52
N GLY A 132 -6.99 11.04 -20.96
CA GLY A 132 -5.87 10.21 -21.40
C GLY A 132 -5.40 9.24 -20.31
N ARG A 133 -5.28 9.70 -19.06
CA ARG A 133 -4.94 8.85 -17.90
C ARG A 133 -5.99 7.77 -17.66
N VAL A 134 -7.26 8.14 -17.60
CA VAL A 134 -8.37 7.19 -17.42
C VAL A 134 -8.30 6.09 -18.47
N GLN A 135 -8.14 6.46 -19.73
CA GLN A 135 -8.05 5.52 -20.85
C GLN A 135 -6.81 4.61 -20.72
N THR A 136 -5.66 5.18 -20.41
CA THR A 136 -4.39 4.45 -20.26
C THR A 136 -4.49 3.38 -19.19
N PHE A 137 -4.93 3.73 -17.99
CA PHE A 137 -5.01 2.77 -16.89
C PHE A 137 -6.13 1.74 -17.05
N LEU A 138 -7.27 2.11 -17.63
CA LEU A 138 -8.31 1.13 -17.99
C LEU A 138 -7.85 0.14 -19.06
N ARG A 139 -7.05 0.58 -20.04
CA ARG A 139 -6.42 -0.32 -21.03
C ARG A 139 -5.38 -1.20 -20.36
N ALA A 140 -4.53 -0.63 -19.51
CA ALA A 140 -3.49 -1.36 -18.81
C ALA A 140 -4.05 -2.53 -17.97
N VAL A 141 -5.20 -2.35 -17.30
CA VAL A 141 -5.87 -3.43 -16.56
C VAL A 141 -6.84 -4.27 -17.42
N GLY A 142 -6.91 -4.04 -18.72
CA GLY A 142 -7.76 -4.81 -19.65
C GLY A 142 -9.26 -4.55 -19.53
N LEU A 143 -9.67 -3.34 -19.06
CA LEU A 143 -11.08 -3.02 -18.83
C LEU A 143 -11.68 -1.96 -19.76
N TRP A 144 -10.92 -1.45 -20.73
CA TRP A 144 -11.40 -0.44 -21.64
C TRP A 144 -12.67 -0.85 -22.43
N ALA A 145 -12.77 -2.12 -22.82
CA ALA A 145 -13.96 -2.67 -23.50
C ALA A 145 -15.21 -2.74 -22.59
N HIS A 146 -15.03 -2.54 -21.29
CA HIS A 146 -16.09 -2.61 -20.29
C HIS A 146 -16.32 -1.25 -19.59
N LYS A 147 -15.78 -0.18 -20.13
CA LYS A 147 -15.75 1.16 -19.53
C LYS A 147 -17.14 1.74 -19.18
N ASP A 148 -18.16 1.38 -19.98
CA ASP A 148 -19.54 1.87 -19.83
C ASP A 148 -20.38 1.04 -18.83
N LYS A 149 -19.84 -0.10 -18.34
CA LYS A 149 -20.53 -0.95 -17.36
C LYS A 149 -20.46 -0.36 -15.95
N ARG A 150 -21.47 -0.66 -15.14
CA ARG A 150 -21.51 -0.31 -13.71
C ARG A 150 -20.96 -1.44 -12.85
N PRO A 151 -20.59 -1.17 -11.57
CA PRO A 151 -20.02 -2.18 -10.68
C PRO A 151 -20.85 -3.45 -10.51
N HIS A 152 -22.20 -3.38 -10.56
CA HIS A 152 -23.05 -4.56 -10.46
C HIS A 152 -23.08 -5.45 -11.73
N GLU A 153 -22.56 -4.95 -12.87
CA GLU A 153 -22.52 -5.64 -14.16
C GLU A 153 -21.18 -6.33 -14.43
N ILE A 154 -20.22 -6.23 -13.51
CA ILE A 154 -18.86 -6.76 -13.65
C ILE A 154 -18.52 -7.73 -12.52
N SER A 155 -17.59 -8.66 -12.78
CA SER A 155 -17.13 -9.64 -11.81
C SER A 155 -16.30 -9.01 -10.68
N GLY A 156 -16.12 -9.75 -9.57
CA GLY A 156 -15.26 -9.32 -8.46
C GLY A 156 -13.82 -8.97 -8.89
N GLY A 157 -13.22 -9.82 -9.73
CA GLY A 157 -11.88 -9.54 -10.28
C GLY A 157 -11.84 -8.30 -11.18
N MET A 158 -12.90 -8.02 -11.93
CA MET A 158 -13.00 -6.76 -12.69
C MET A 158 -13.15 -5.55 -11.78
N LYS A 159 -13.94 -5.64 -10.68
CA LYS A 159 -14.05 -4.58 -9.67
C LYS A 159 -12.68 -4.26 -9.05
N GLN A 160 -11.91 -5.28 -8.74
CA GLN A 160 -10.56 -5.11 -8.22
C GLN A 160 -9.63 -4.41 -9.21
N ARG A 161 -9.69 -4.79 -10.49
CA ARG A 161 -8.92 -4.11 -11.55
C ARG A 161 -9.33 -2.64 -11.70
N VAL A 162 -10.62 -2.30 -11.55
CA VAL A 162 -11.08 -0.89 -11.55
C VAL A 162 -10.49 -0.14 -10.35
N ALA A 163 -10.53 -0.74 -9.13
CA ALA A 163 -9.98 -0.12 -7.93
C ALA A 163 -8.46 0.15 -8.06
N ILE A 164 -7.72 -0.80 -8.64
CA ILE A 164 -6.29 -0.65 -8.94
C ILE A 164 -6.09 0.45 -9.99
N ALA A 165 -6.79 0.43 -11.12
CA ALA A 165 -6.69 1.46 -12.15
C ALA A 165 -6.98 2.86 -11.59
N ARG A 166 -8.00 2.99 -10.73
CA ARG A 166 -8.35 4.23 -10.03
C ARG A 166 -7.20 4.75 -9.16
N ALA A 167 -6.56 3.85 -8.42
CA ALA A 167 -5.46 4.20 -7.54
C ALA A 167 -4.19 4.61 -8.33
N PHE A 168 -3.90 3.93 -9.44
CA PHE A 168 -2.75 4.27 -10.29
C PHE A 168 -2.95 5.55 -11.10
N ALA A 169 -4.17 5.82 -11.56
CA ALA A 169 -4.47 6.97 -12.43
C ALA A 169 -4.25 8.34 -11.76
N ILE A 170 -4.23 8.40 -10.43
CA ILE A 170 -3.95 9.64 -9.69
C ILE A 170 -2.45 9.89 -9.48
N HIS A 171 -1.58 8.96 -9.83
CA HIS A 171 -0.11 9.02 -9.64
C HIS A 171 0.28 9.31 -8.18
N PRO A 172 -0.14 8.50 -7.23
CA PRO A 172 0.19 8.71 -5.83
C PRO A 172 1.68 8.42 -5.60
N ARG A 173 2.27 9.07 -4.59
CA ARG A 173 3.63 8.74 -4.15
C ARG A 173 3.67 7.44 -3.35
N VAL A 174 2.59 7.16 -2.61
CA VAL A 174 2.42 5.95 -1.81
C VAL A 174 1.11 5.25 -2.18
N MET A 175 1.20 3.96 -2.48
CA MET A 175 0.04 3.09 -2.67
C MET A 175 -0.13 2.17 -1.47
N LEU A 176 -1.31 2.15 -0.91
CA LEU A 176 -1.71 1.36 0.25
C LEU A 176 -2.73 0.32 -0.20
N LEU A 177 -2.41 -0.96 -0.06
CA LEU A 177 -3.22 -2.07 -0.55
C LEU A 177 -3.69 -2.93 0.63
N ASP A 178 -5.00 -3.01 0.88
CA ASP A 178 -5.56 -3.85 1.94
C ASP A 178 -6.16 -5.12 1.36
N GLU A 179 -5.44 -6.25 1.49
CA GLU A 179 -5.78 -7.57 0.96
C GLU A 179 -6.28 -7.54 -0.50
N PRO A 180 -5.50 -6.95 -1.44
CA PRO A 180 -5.98 -6.63 -2.77
C PRO A 180 -6.34 -7.84 -3.63
N PHE A 181 -5.97 -9.06 -3.23
CA PHE A 181 -6.18 -10.26 -4.02
C PHE A 181 -7.01 -11.33 -3.31
N GLY A 182 -7.43 -11.08 -2.06
CA GLY A 182 -8.05 -12.09 -1.19
C GLY A 182 -9.32 -12.75 -1.74
N ALA A 183 -10.13 -12.02 -2.50
CA ALA A 183 -11.40 -12.48 -3.06
C ALA A 183 -11.31 -13.08 -4.48
N LEU A 184 -10.09 -13.31 -5.00
CA LEU A 184 -9.86 -13.74 -6.39
C LEU A 184 -9.52 -15.23 -6.47
N ASP A 185 -9.97 -15.89 -7.58
CA ASP A 185 -9.47 -17.20 -7.94
C ASP A 185 -7.96 -17.15 -8.31
N ALA A 186 -7.30 -18.31 -8.28
CA ALA A 186 -5.85 -18.39 -8.42
C ALA A 186 -5.30 -17.80 -9.74
N LEU A 187 -5.98 -18.01 -10.86
CA LEU A 187 -5.52 -17.53 -12.17
C LEU A 187 -5.70 -16.01 -12.29
N THR A 188 -6.86 -15.52 -11.90
CA THR A 188 -7.15 -14.08 -11.86
C THR A 188 -6.20 -13.35 -10.91
N ARG A 189 -5.92 -13.93 -9.75
CA ARG A 189 -4.96 -13.42 -8.76
C ARG A 189 -3.56 -13.30 -9.36
N ALA A 190 -3.02 -14.38 -9.94
CA ALA A 190 -1.70 -14.39 -10.56
C ALA A 190 -1.58 -13.31 -11.65
N SER A 191 -2.55 -13.27 -12.58
CA SER A 191 -2.58 -12.25 -13.63
C SER A 191 -2.64 -10.81 -13.10
N LEU A 192 -3.37 -10.57 -11.99
CA LEU A 192 -3.50 -9.24 -11.42
C LEU A 192 -2.23 -8.81 -10.64
N GLN A 193 -1.57 -9.77 -9.97
CA GLN A 193 -0.28 -9.52 -9.31
C GLN A 193 0.81 -9.17 -10.34
N ASP A 194 0.85 -9.87 -11.48
CA ASP A 194 1.78 -9.55 -12.56
C ASP A 194 1.49 -8.14 -13.10
N LYS A 195 0.21 -7.82 -13.29
CA LYS A 195 -0.21 -6.50 -13.76
C LYS A 195 0.11 -5.38 -12.77
N LEU A 196 -0.08 -5.62 -11.46
CA LEU A 196 0.32 -4.68 -10.42
C LEU A 196 1.83 -4.40 -10.49
N ASN A 197 2.63 -5.44 -10.67
CA ASN A 197 4.08 -5.35 -10.75
C ASN A 197 4.55 -4.57 -11.99
N GLU A 198 3.95 -4.82 -13.17
CA GLU A 198 4.19 -4.05 -14.39
C GLU A 198 3.85 -2.56 -14.20
N LEU A 199 2.68 -2.27 -13.61
CA LEU A 199 2.24 -0.89 -13.34
C LEU A 199 3.18 -0.17 -12.38
N TRP A 200 3.62 -0.85 -11.32
CA TRP A 200 4.52 -0.28 -10.33
C TRP A 200 5.93 -0.06 -10.86
N GLN A 201 6.44 -0.94 -11.72
CA GLN A 201 7.76 -0.78 -12.38
C GLN A 201 7.75 0.30 -13.46
N GLY A 202 6.60 0.87 -13.79
CA GLY A 202 6.49 1.95 -14.76
C GLY A 202 6.49 1.50 -16.22
N ASP A 203 6.19 0.22 -16.47
CA ASP A 203 6.13 -0.34 -17.84
C ASP A 203 4.94 0.18 -18.67
N VAL A 204 4.15 1.07 -18.09
CA VAL A 204 3.03 1.72 -18.81
C VAL A 204 3.48 3.07 -19.36
N THR A 205 3.69 3.11 -20.67
CA THR A 205 3.95 4.37 -21.37
C THR A 205 2.69 5.21 -21.44
N GLU A 206 2.66 6.32 -20.73
CA GLU A 206 1.57 7.29 -20.86
C GLU A 206 1.70 8.10 -22.15
N PRO A 207 0.65 8.15 -22.96
CA PRO A 207 0.67 8.93 -24.20
C PRO A 207 0.60 10.45 -23.97
N VAL A 208 0.14 10.87 -22.79
CA VAL A 208 -0.09 12.28 -22.47
C VAL A 208 0.38 12.59 -21.06
N ARG A 209 1.41 13.41 -20.95
CA ARG A 209 1.92 13.95 -19.67
C ARG A 209 1.44 15.39 -19.48
N GLY A 210 1.19 15.77 -18.22
CA GLY A 210 0.91 17.14 -17.87
C GLY A 210 2.15 18.03 -18.04
N PRO A 211 2.00 19.33 -18.32
CA PRO A 211 3.09 20.26 -18.62
C PRO A 211 4.10 20.47 -17.47
N HIS A 212 3.79 19.99 -16.26
CA HIS A 212 4.64 20.10 -15.07
C HIS A 212 5.16 18.75 -14.57
N GLU A 213 4.90 17.65 -15.29
CA GLU A 213 5.38 16.32 -14.92
C GLU A 213 6.76 16.07 -15.54
N THR A 214 7.75 15.93 -14.69
CA THR A 214 9.10 15.51 -15.10
C THR A 214 9.12 14.03 -15.46
N ALA A 215 10.11 13.60 -16.26
CA ALA A 215 10.25 12.21 -16.71
C ALA A 215 10.28 11.18 -15.56
N ASN A 216 10.60 11.60 -14.34
CA ASN A 216 10.64 10.77 -13.13
C ASN A 216 9.37 10.84 -12.25
N SER A 217 8.34 11.62 -12.62
CA SER A 217 7.15 11.82 -11.77
C SER A 217 6.03 10.80 -12.02
N SER A 218 6.21 9.86 -12.93
CA SER A 218 5.15 8.92 -13.38
C SER A 218 5.16 7.54 -12.70
N ALA A 219 6.15 7.23 -11.87
CA ALA A 219 6.19 5.97 -11.14
C ALA A 219 5.60 6.13 -9.75
N ILE A 220 4.72 5.22 -9.35
CA ILE A 220 4.36 5.03 -7.95
C ILE A 220 5.65 4.64 -7.23
N GLU A 221 6.00 5.45 -6.24
CA GLU A 221 7.32 5.31 -5.64
C GLU A 221 7.31 4.19 -4.60
N THR A 222 6.30 4.16 -3.73
CA THR A 222 6.29 3.25 -2.58
C THR A 222 4.97 2.49 -2.51
N VAL A 223 5.02 1.20 -2.22
CA VAL A 223 3.83 0.36 -2.03
C VAL A 223 3.88 -0.29 -0.65
N VAL A 224 2.77 -0.18 0.10
CA VAL A 224 2.56 -0.93 1.34
C VAL A 224 1.33 -1.81 1.16
N MET A 225 1.51 -3.11 1.23
CA MET A 225 0.47 -4.10 1.03
C MET A 225 0.22 -4.90 2.31
N VAL A 226 -1.03 -5.03 2.69
CA VAL A 226 -1.48 -6.00 3.69
C VAL A 226 -1.88 -7.27 2.97
N THR A 227 -1.34 -8.39 3.38
CA THR A 227 -1.76 -9.71 2.89
C THR A 227 -1.61 -10.77 3.97
N HIS A 228 -2.35 -11.87 3.84
CA HIS A 228 -2.18 -13.09 4.62
C HIS A 228 -1.52 -14.21 3.79
N ASP A 229 -1.25 -13.96 2.51
CA ASP A 229 -0.64 -14.92 1.59
C ASP A 229 0.88 -14.68 1.51
N ILE A 230 1.64 -15.70 1.98
CA ILE A 230 3.11 -15.65 2.01
C ILE A 230 3.69 -15.62 0.59
N ASP A 231 3.10 -16.35 -0.34
CA ASP A 231 3.59 -16.41 -1.71
C ASP A 231 3.40 -15.05 -2.42
N GLU A 232 2.31 -14.33 -2.13
CA GLU A 232 2.10 -12.95 -2.59
C GLU A 232 3.18 -12.02 -2.03
N ALA A 233 3.42 -12.10 -0.71
CA ALA A 233 4.40 -11.25 -0.05
C ALA A 233 5.81 -11.48 -0.63
N ILE A 234 6.24 -12.72 -0.82
CA ILE A 234 7.55 -13.03 -1.42
C ILE A 234 7.62 -12.58 -2.88
N TYR A 235 6.54 -12.78 -3.65
CA TYR A 235 6.54 -12.46 -5.07
C TYR A 235 6.61 -10.95 -5.34
N LEU A 236 5.90 -10.15 -4.55
CA LEU A 236 5.71 -8.72 -4.83
C LEU A 236 6.67 -7.81 -4.05
N SER A 237 7.10 -8.19 -2.85
CA SER A 237 7.76 -7.24 -1.94
C SER A 237 9.27 -7.29 -1.99
N ASP A 238 9.89 -6.17 -1.65
CA ASP A 238 11.33 -6.07 -1.38
C ASP A 238 11.62 -6.40 0.09
N ARG A 239 10.65 -6.08 0.97
CA ARG A 239 10.71 -6.42 2.40
C ARG A 239 9.34 -6.90 2.89
N ILE A 240 9.39 -7.83 3.85
CA ILE A 240 8.22 -8.38 4.51
C ILE A 240 8.31 -8.03 5.99
N VAL A 241 7.29 -7.36 6.51
CA VAL A 241 7.13 -7.01 7.92
C VAL A 241 6.17 -7.99 8.56
N VAL A 242 6.66 -8.81 9.46
CA VAL A 242 5.86 -9.74 10.25
C VAL A 242 5.37 -9.03 11.50
N MET A 243 4.06 -8.97 11.69
CA MET A 243 3.45 -8.34 12.86
C MET A 243 3.14 -9.38 13.94
N THR A 244 3.26 -8.99 15.20
CA THR A 244 2.85 -9.83 16.34
C THR A 244 1.33 -9.97 16.38
N ASN A 245 0.83 -10.94 17.17
CA ASN A 245 -0.60 -11.07 17.42
C ASN A 245 -1.14 -9.89 18.25
N GLY A 246 -2.40 -9.54 18.00
CA GLY A 246 -3.12 -8.58 18.85
C GLY A 246 -3.65 -9.23 20.14
N PRO A 247 -4.07 -8.44 21.13
CA PRO A 247 -3.94 -6.99 21.22
C PRO A 247 -2.49 -6.54 21.45
N ARG A 248 -2.24 -5.22 21.32
CA ARG A 248 -0.91 -4.62 21.47
C ARG A 248 0.10 -5.13 20.44
N ALA A 249 -0.38 -5.28 19.18
CA ALA A 249 0.48 -5.74 18.12
C ALA A 249 1.58 -4.74 17.76
N GLY A 250 2.76 -5.24 17.47
CA GLY A 250 3.93 -4.50 17.02
C GLY A 250 4.63 -5.23 15.87
N VAL A 251 5.80 -4.75 15.50
CA VAL A 251 6.66 -5.43 14.54
C VAL A 251 7.40 -6.57 15.24
N GLN A 252 7.24 -7.79 14.75
CA GLN A 252 7.96 -8.96 15.23
C GLN A 252 9.32 -9.08 14.56
N GLU A 253 9.34 -8.97 13.24
CA GLU A 253 10.54 -9.12 12.44
C GLU A 253 10.36 -8.45 11.08
N ILE A 254 11.46 -7.95 10.52
CA ILE A 254 11.52 -7.40 9.17
C ILE A 254 12.48 -8.25 8.37
N ILE A 255 12.01 -8.77 7.22
CA ILE A 255 12.75 -9.73 6.41
C ILE A 255 12.94 -9.14 5.01
N ASP A 256 14.18 -9.06 4.54
CA ASP A 256 14.49 -8.71 3.18
C ASP A 256 14.18 -9.88 2.23
N VAL A 257 13.61 -9.59 1.07
CA VAL A 257 13.33 -10.57 0.02
C VAL A 257 14.50 -10.58 -0.96
N PRO A 258 15.32 -11.65 -1.02
CA PRO A 258 16.62 -11.64 -1.70
C PRO A 258 16.53 -11.82 -3.22
N PHE A 259 15.33 -11.72 -3.80
CA PHE A 259 15.11 -11.98 -5.23
C PHE A 259 15.09 -10.69 -6.03
N ALA A 260 15.96 -10.60 -7.04
CA ALA A 260 15.99 -9.47 -7.96
C ALA A 260 14.69 -9.38 -8.80
N ARG A 261 14.41 -8.20 -9.33
CA ARG A 261 13.28 -7.94 -10.26
C ARG A 261 13.79 -7.88 -11.71
N PRO A 262 13.00 -8.28 -12.71
CA PRO A 262 11.66 -8.88 -12.61
C PRO A 262 11.72 -10.31 -12.08
N ARG A 263 10.72 -10.72 -11.28
CA ARG A 263 10.66 -12.09 -10.72
C ARG A 263 9.81 -13.01 -11.58
N SER A 264 10.33 -14.22 -11.83
CA SER A 264 9.59 -15.29 -12.50
C SER A 264 9.02 -16.25 -11.47
N ARG A 265 7.71 -16.52 -11.54
CA ARG A 265 7.07 -17.49 -10.62
C ARG A 265 7.66 -18.90 -10.77
N ALA A 266 7.99 -19.29 -12.01
CA ALA A 266 8.57 -20.61 -12.29
C ALA A 266 9.98 -20.75 -11.68
N GLU A 267 10.81 -19.70 -11.78
CA GLU A 267 12.15 -19.67 -11.20
C GLU A 267 12.08 -19.66 -9.67
N LEU A 268 11.21 -18.86 -9.08
CA LEU A 268 11.01 -18.84 -7.64
C LEU A 268 10.57 -20.21 -7.12
N ALA A 269 9.59 -20.85 -7.74
CA ALA A 269 9.08 -22.15 -7.33
C ALA A 269 10.14 -23.26 -7.32
N GLY A 270 11.17 -23.15 -8.17
CA GLY A 270 12.32 -24.06 -8.21
C GLY A 270 13.48 -23.68 -7.30
N SER A 271 13.44 -22.54 -6.61
CA SER A 271 14.53 -22.02 -5.81
C SER A 271 14.53 -22.59 -4.38
N LEU A 272 15.69 -23.05 -3.91
CA LEU A 272 15.89 -23.47 -2.52
C LEU A 272 15.74 -22.27 -1.57
N GLU A 273 16.24 -21.11 -1.94
CA GLU A 273 16.12 -19.87 -1.15
C GLU A 273 14.67 -19.46 -0.96
N TYR A 274 13.83 -19.63 -2.00
CA TYR A 274 12.39 -19.39 -1.89
C TYR A 274 11.73 -20.34 -0.87
N ALA A 275 12.06 -21.63 -0.95
CA ALA A 275 11.54 -22.65 -0.01
C ALA A 275 11.97 -22.35 1.44
N GLN A 276 13.21 -21.92 1.64
CA GLN A 276 13.75 -21.54 2.95
C GLN A 276 13.05 -20.29 3.51
N LEU A 277 12.92 -19.24 2.69
CA LEU A 277 12.23 -18.02 3.08
C LEU A 277 10.75 -18.29 3.42
N LYS A 278 10.07 -19.06 2.59
CA LYS A 278 8.68 -19.47 2.85
C LYS A 278 8.56 -20.25 4.15
N SER A 279 9.44 -21.23 4.40
CA SER A 279 9.44 -22.01 5.63
C SER A 279 9.69 -21.13 6.87
N ARG A 280 10.60 -20.15 6.78
CA ARG A 280 10.85 -19.19 7.85
C ARG A 280 9.60 -18.35 8.16
N LEU A 281 8.93 -17.84 7.14
CA LEU A 281 7.71 -17.04 7.31
C LEU A 281 6.57 -17.87 7.91
N VAL A 282 6.38 -19.12 7.45
CA VAL A 282 5.43 -20.06 8.06
C VAL A 282 5.76 -20.28 9.54
N TYR A 283 7.02 -20.57 9.87
CA TYR A 283 7.45 -20.77 11.26
C TYR A 283 7.15 -19.55 12.15
N LEU A 284 7.46 -18.34 11.67
CA LEU A 284 7.18 -17.10 12.40
C LEU A 284 5.69 -16.92 12.65
N LEU A 285 4.85 -17.19 11.66
CA LEU A 285 3.40 -17.03 11.77
C LEU A 285 2.73 -18.12 12.61
N THR A 286 3.24 -19.37 12.62
CA THR A 286 2.58 -20.50 13.29
C THR A 286 3.14 -20.77 14.66
N GLU A 287 4.47 -20.80 14.82
CA GLU A 287 5.12 -21.25 16.06
C GLU A 287 5.45 -20.08 16.98
N VAL A 288 6.10 -19.03 16.44
CA VAL A 288 6.57 -17.91 17.28
C VAL A 288 5.41 -17.07 17.79
N LEU A 289 4.39 -16.85 16.95
CA LEU A 289 3.23 -16.05 17.32
C LEU A 289 2.20 -16.83 18.14
N ALA A 290 2.07 -18.15 17.95
CA ALA A 290 1.17 -19.00 18.75
C ALA A 290 1.60 -19.11 20.24
N VAL A 291 2.90 -19.07 20.52
CA VAL A 291 3.42 -19.17 21.90
C VAL A 291 3.11 -17.92 22.74
N LYS A 292 2.93 -16.75 22.12
CA LYS A 292 2.60 -15.51 22.83
C LYS A 292 1.14 -15.41 23.28
N ASP A 293 0.25 -16.23 22.74
CA ASP A 293 -1.19 -16.24 23.12
C ASP A 293 -1.48 -17.05 24.40
N VAL A 294 -0.48 -17.69 25.03
CA VAL A 294 -0.63 -18.60 26.18
C VAL A 294 -0.25 -17.92 27.52
N HIS A 295 0.06 -16.65 27.52
CA HIS A 295 0.38 -15.86 28.73
C HIS A 295 -0.47 -14.58 28.78
#